data_7260cda44d69f4c868bc59ff4d172355
#
_entry.id   7260cda44d69f4c868bc59ff4d172355
#
_cell.length_a   1.000
_cell.length_b   1.000
_cell.length_c   1.000
_cell.angle_alpha   90.00
_cell.angle_beta   90.00
_cell.angle_gamma   90.00
#
_symmetry.space_group_name_H-M   'P 1'
#
loop_
_entity.id
_entity.type
_entity.pdbx_description
1 polymer ?
#
loop_
_entity_poly.entity_id
_entity_poly.type
_entity_poly.pdbx_seq_one_letter_code
_entity_poly.pdbx_strand_id
1 'polypeptide(L)'
;MDPLLVIRNAEAGSADEESLERALTVLRRHTSVEVQATADPGELDGVLHRAGSRRIVVAGGDGSLHAVVSALYRRGELKDRTLGLLPLGTGNDFARSVGMPLDAEEAALALAGGTPEPMDLIVDEVGRVVVNNVHVGAGAKAAQRGARWKSRLGKAGVGKLGYPIGAAITAWNPPLLRLRVEVDGVPVVDFDEQVLQVAVGNGRSVGGGTELTPHADPGDGMLDVMVSRATGPISRFIYAARLGMGTHPSAVDVDYVRGRQVSVSGEEFWCSADGELDGPERHRSWRLERAAYSLVVPRT
;
A
#
# COMPACT_ATOMS: atom_id res chain seq x y z
N MET A 1 -28.72 1.38 3.28
CA MET A 1 -27.28 1.09 3.60
C MET A 1 -27.24 0.20 4.83
N ASP A 2 -26.40 -0.83 4.84
CA ASP A 2 -26.25 -1.72 6.00
C ASP A 2 -25.66 -0.98 7.19
N PRO A 3 -25.91 -1.45 8.45
CA PRO A 3 -25.24 -0.91 9.63
C PRO A 3 -23.72 -0.94 9.48
N LEU A 4 -23.06 0.11 9.94
CA LEU A 4 -21.60 0.24 9.82
C LEU A 4 -20.91 -0.04 11.16
N LEU A 5 -19.78 -0.71 11.08
CA LEU A 5 -18.78 -0.80 12.13
C LEU A 5 -17.54 -0.05 11.67
N VAL A 6 -17.30 1.13 12.22
CA VAL A 6 -16.11 1.93 11.95
C VAL A 6 -15.00 1.53 12.90
N ILE A 7 -13.87 1.08 12.35
CA ILE A 7 -12.68 0.70 13.12
C ILE A 7 -11.63 1.79 12.94
N ARG A 8 -11.16 2.38 14.05
CA ARG A 8 -10.09 3.37 14.06
C ARG A 8 -8.89 2.90 14.90
N ASN A 9 -7.72 3.47 14.64
CA ASN A 9 -6.58 3.31 15.54
C ASN A 9 -6.80 4.15 16.81
N ALA A 10 -6.57 3.56 17.97
CA ALA A 10 -6.67 4.25 19.27
C ALA A 10 -5.59 5.33 19.44
N GLU A 11 -4.45 5.21 18.76
CA GLU A 11 -3.35 6.18 18.77
C GLU A 11 -3.53 7.35 17.78
N ALA A 12 -4.70 7.48 17.12
CA ALA A 12 -4.99 8.56 16.19
C ALA A 12 -4.89 9.92 16.90
N GLY A 13 -4.29 10.91 16.23
CA GLY A 13 -4.14 12.28 16.77
C GLY A 13 -5.46 13.05 16.79
N SER A 14 -5.48 14.18 17.52
CA SER A 14 -6.68 15.03 17.65
C SER A 14 -7.24 15.55 16.33
N ALA A 15 -6.39 15.85 15.35
CA ALA A 15 -6.81 16.28 14.02
C ALA A 15 -7.51 15.17 13.23
N ASP A 16 -7.08 13.92 13.41
CA ASP A 16 -7.72 12.75 12.81
C ASP A 16 -9.08 12.49 13.48
N GLU A 17 -9.19 12.75 14.78
CA GLU A 17 -10.43 12.59 15.54
C GLU A 17 -11.50 13.61 15.11
N GLU A 18 -11.13 14.88 14.90
CA GLU A 18 -12.03 15.91 14.38
C GLU A 18 -12.51 15.57 12.96
N SER A 19 -11.61 15.10 12.10
CA SER A 19 -11.94 14.67 10.74
C SER A 19 -12.87 13.46 10.75
N LEU A 20 -12.63 12.50 11.66
CA LEU A 20 -13.51 11.35 11.84
C LEU A 20 -14.92 11.78 12.26
N GLU A 21 -15.07 12.66 13.23
CA GLU A 21 -16.41 13.09 13.68
C GLU A 21 -17.19 13.81 12.58
N ARG A 22 -16.54 14.59 11.72
CA ARG A 22 -17.19 15.17 10.53
C ARG A 22 -17.70 14.06 9.59
N ALA A 23 -16.87 13.07 9.27
CA ALA A 23 -17.26 11.92 8.45
C ALA A 23 -18.42 11.12 9.07
N LEU A 24 -18.35 10.85 10.37
CA LEU A 24 -19.40 10.14 11.11
C LEU A 24 -20.74 10.89 11.10
N THR A 25 -20.70 12.22 11.14
CA THR A 25 -21.91 13.05 11.05
C THR A 25 -22.60 12.85 9.70
N VAL A 26 -21.84 12.71 8.61
CA VAL A 26 -22.39 12.38 7.29
C VAL A 26 -22.97 10.98 7.27
N LEU A 27 -22.21 9.96 7.71
CA LEU A 27 -22.64 8.55 7.66
C LEU A 27 -23.88 8.28 8.51
N ARG A 28 -23.99 8.91 9.69
CA ARG A 28 -25.14 8.76 10.61
C ARG A 28 -26.46 9.26 10.02
N ARG A 29 -26.43 10.07 8.97
CA ARG A 29 -27.64 10.48 8.21
C ARG A 29 -28.17 9.36 7.33
N HIS A 30 -27.34 8.37 6.99
CA HIS A 30 -27.67 7.30 6.05
C HIS A 30 -27.87 5.94 6.72
N THR A 31 -27.25 5.69 7.88
CA THR A 31 -27.35 4.41 8.60
C THR A 31 -26.90 4.51 10.05
N SER A 32 -27.12 3.44 10.82
CA SER A 32 -26.54 3.31 12.16
C SER A 32 -25.05 3.05 12.08
N VAL A 33 -24.28 3.74 12.92
CA VAL A 33 -22.81 3.68 12.93
C VAL A 33 -22.32 3.39 14.35
N GLU A 34 -21.63 2.28 14.52
CA GLU A 34 -20.86 1.95 15.72
C GLU A 34 -19.39 2.24 15.47
N VAL A 35 -18.69 2.84 16.42
CA VAL A 35 -17.26 3.14 16.32
C VAL A 35 -16.51 2.34 17.36
N GLN A 36 -15.45 1.65 16.94
CA GLN A 36 -14.54 0.91 17.81
C GLN A 36 -13.10 1.37 17.57
N ALA A 37 -12.41 1.67 18.67
CA ALA A 37 -10.97 1.95 18.64
C ALA A 37 -10.21 0.67 18.96
N THR A 38 -9.09 0.45 18.29
CA THR A 38 -8.20 -0.70 18.53
C THR A 38 -6.76 -0.21 18.61
N ALA A 39 -6.02 -0.67 19.63
CA ALA A 39 -4.62 -0.30 19.85
C ALA A 39 -3.66 -1.42 19.40
N ASP A 40 -4.13 -2.66 19.37
CA ASP A 40 -3.31 -3.82 19.05
C ASP A 40 -4.09 -4.88 18.22
N PRO A 41 -3.37 -5.87 17.63
CA PRO A 41 -4.00 -6.92 16.83
C PRO A 41 -5.02 -7.78 17.57
N GLY A 42 -4.86 -7.99 18.89
CA GLY A 42 -5.78 -8.80 19.68
C GLY A 42 -7.13 -8.09 19.89
N GLU A 43 -7.09 -6.78 20.14
CA GLU A 43 -8.30 -5.95 20.21
C GLU A 43 -9.02 -5.93 18.86
N LEU A 44 -8.26 -5.79 17.77
CA LEU A 44 -8.81 -5.83 16.41
C LEU A 44 -9.52 -7.17 16.15
N ASP A 45 -8.88 -8.30 16.45
CA ASP A 45 -9.50 -9.62 16.29
C ASP A 45 -10.79 -9.76 17.11
N GLY A 46 -10.82 -9.23 18.33
CA GLY A 46 -12.01 -9.21 19.18
C GLY A 46 -13.15 -8.36 18.59
N VAL A 47 -12.83 -7.21 17.99
CA VAL A 47 -13.80 -6.33 17.32
C VAL A 47 -14.34 -7.00 16.06
N LEU A 48 -13.47 -7.60 15.24
CA LEU A 48 -13.88 -8.32 14.01
C LEU A 48 -14.78 -9.53 14.34
N HIS A 49 -14.48 -10.26 15.42
CA HIS A 49 -15.31 -11.38 15.87
C HIS A 49 -16.75 -10.94 16.19
N ARG A 50 -16.92 -9.74 16.73
CA ARG A 50 -18.25 -9.18 17.07
C ARG A 50 -18.88 -8.38 15.93
N ALA A 51 -18.19 -8.26 14.77
CA ALA A 51 -18.68 -7.47 13.65
C ALA A 51 -20.03 -7.95 13.09
N GLY A 52 -20.28 -9.26 13.12
CA GLY A 52 -21.50 -9.84 12.55
C GLY A 52 -21.64 -9.53 11.06
N SER A 53 -22.82 -9.14 10.63
CA SER A 53 -23.13 -8.77 9.23
C SER A 53 -22.91 -7.29 8.92
N ARG A 54 -22.41 -6.50 9.87
CA ARG A 54 -22.14 -5.08 9.66
C ARG A 54 -21.04 -4.88 8.64
N ARG A 55 -21.20 -3.85 7.82
CA ARG A 55 -20.13 -3.43 6.91
C ARG A 55 -19.00 -2.78 7.71
N ILE A 56 -17.79 -3.26 7.52
CA ILE A 56 -16.60 -2.75 8.20
C ILE A 56 -16.08 -1.54 7.43
N VAL A 57 -15.91 -0.41 8.11
CA VAL A 57 -15.28 0.80 7.57
C VAL A 57 -13.98 1.04 8.32
N VAL A 58 -12.88 1.08 7.59
CA VAL A 58 -11.55 1.38 8.15
C VAL A 58 -11.37 2.89 8.16
N ALA A 59 -11.29 3.49 9.34
CA ALA A 59 -10.97 4.90 9.53
C ALA A 59 -9.49 5.05 9.91
N GLY A 60 -8.66 5.33 8.90
CA GLY A 60 -7.21 5.40 9.08
C GLY A 60 -6.45 5.47 7.77
N GLY A 61 -5.14 5.26 7.81
CA GLY A 61 -4.27 5.20 6.65
C GLY A 61 -4.03 3.76 6.16
N ASP A 62 -3.02 3.63 5.27
CA ASP A 62 -2.65 2.36 4.63
C ASP A 62 -2.34 1.25 5.65
N GLY A 63 -1.65 1.57 6.76
CA GLY A 63 -1.37 0.60 7.82
C GLY A 63 -2.63 0.07 8.54
N SER A 64 -3.64 0.92 8.75
CA SER A 64 -4.91 0.49 9.34
C SER A 64 -5.69 -0.42 8.39
N LEU A 65 -5.70 -0.10 7.10
CA LEU A 65 -6.30 -0.93 6.07
C LEU A 65 -5.60 -2.29 6.00
N HIS A 66 -4.26 -2.30 5.94
CA HIS A 66 -3.45 -3.51 5.95
C HIS A 66 -3.76 -4.39 7.17
N ALA A 67 -3.84 -3.81 8.37
CA ALA A 67 -4.13 -4.55 9.59
C ALA A 67 -5.51 -5.25 9.55
N VAL A 68 -6.55 -4.53 9.11
CA VAL A 68 -7.92 -5.09 8.99
C VAL A 68 -7.98 -6.17 7.92
N VAL A 69 -7.42 -5.93 6.73
CA VAL A 69 -7.39 -6.90 5.62
C VAL A 69 -6.62 -8.15 6.04
N SER A 70 -5.44 -8.00 6.65
CA SER A 70 -4.62 -9.10 7.14
C SER A 70 -5.34 -9.94 8.21
N ALA A 71 -6.04 -9.28 9.15
CA ALA A 71 -6.80 -9.97 10.18
C ALA A 71 -7.96 -10.78 9.58
N LEU A 72 -8.73 -10.20 8.68
CA LEU A 72 -9.84 -10.87 7.99
C LEU A 72 -9.35 -12.02 7.09
N TYR A 73 -8.21 -11.84 6.42
CA TYR A 73 -7.60 -12.89 5.60
C TYR A 73 -7.19 -14.10 6.44
N ARG A 74 -6.46 -13.89 7.55
CA ARG A 74 -6.08 -14.98 8.48
C ARG A 74 -7.27 -15.72 9.07
N ARG A 75 -8.41 -15.04 9.23
CA ARG A 75 -9.67 -15.62 9.72
C ARG A 75 -10.46 -16.36 8.65
N GLY A 76 -10.06 -16.26 7.37
CA GLY A 76 -10.80 -16.80 6.22
C GLY A 76 -12.12 -16.09 5.96
N GLU A 77 -12.31 -14.88 6.50
CA GLU A 77 -13.54 -14.10 6.39
C GLU A 77 -13.48 -13.00 5.32
N LEU A 78 -12.30 -12.70 4.76
CA LEU A 78 -12.09 -11.53 3.90
C LEU A 78 -12.98 -11.55 2.65
N LYS A 79 -13.11 -12.71 2.00
CA LYS A 79 -13.85 -12.87 0.75
C LYS A 79 -15.34 -12.52 0.85
N ASP A 80 -15.90 -12.72 2.02
CA ASP A 80 -17.35 -12.48 2.27
C ASP A 80 -17.61 -11.07 2.80
N ARG A 81 -16.57 -10.21 2.84
CA ARG A 81 -16.68 -8.86 3.41
C ARG A 81 -16.68 -7.79 2.34
N THR A 82 -17.55 -6.81 2.55
CA THR A 82 -17.47 -5.52 1.87
C THR A 82 -16.90 -4.51 2.85
N LEU A 83 -15.74 -3.94 2.50
CA LEU A 83 -15.07 -2.93 3.30
C LEU A 83 -15.40 -1.51 2.81
N GLY A 84 -15.27 -0.55 3.68
CA GLY A 84 -15.22 0.88 3.36
C GLY A 84 -13.92 1.47 3.87
N LEU A 85 -13.49 2.60 3.30
CA LEU A 85 -12.26 3.30 3.69
C LEU A 85 -12.54 4.78 3.90
N LEU A 86 -12.25 5.28 5.11
CA LEU A 86 -12.14 6.69 5.44
C LEU A 86 -10.65 7.04 5.58
N PRO A 87 -10.05 7.74 4.62
CA PRO A 87 -8.61 7.96 4.56
C PRO A 87 -8.16 9.07 5.51
N LEU A 88 -7.91 8.74 6.76
CA LEU A 88 -7.47 9.66 7.81
C LEU A 88 -5.96 9.63 8.06
N GLY A 89 -5.20 8.82 7.31
CA GLY A 89 -3.75 8.72 7.44
C GLY A 89 -3.00 9.82 6.70
N THR A 90 -1.68 9.81 6.84
CA THR A 90 -0.79 10.78 6.17
C THR A 90 -0.55 10.45 4.70
N GLY A 91 -0.42 9.18 4.33
CA GLY A 91 -0.12 8.71 2.96
C GLY A 91 -1.38 8.51 2.14
N ASN A 92 -2.22 7.61 2.61
CA ASN A 92 -3.47 7.21 1.97
C ASN A 92 -3.27 6.77 0.51
N ASP A 93 -2.20 6.02 0.27
CA ASP A 93 -1.76 5.64 -1.06
C ASP A 93 -2.77 4.70 -1.74
N PHE A 94 -3.34 3.75 -0.99
CA PHE A 94 -4.37 2.86 -1.50
C PHE A 94 -5.69 3.62 -1.81
N ALA A 95 -6.08 4.56 -0.95
CA ALA A 95 -7.26 5.40 -1.20
C ALA A 95 -7.13 6.17 -2.52
N ARG A 96 -5.93 6.72 -2.81
CA ARG A 96 -5.64 7.38 -4.10
C ARG A 96 -5.79 6.41 -5.28
N SER A 97 -5.31 5.17 -5.13
CA SER A 97 -5.36 4.15 -6.18
C SER A 97 -6.79 3.77 -6.57
N VAL A 98 -7.73 3.78 -5.62
CA VAL A 98 -9.15 3.46 -5.84
C VAL A 98 -10.01 4.72 -6.04
N GLY A 99 -9.42 5.91 -6.19
CA GLY A 99 -10.14 7.16 -6.40
C GLY A 99 -10.98 7.63 -5.22
N MET A 100 -10.70 7.17 -3.99
CA MET A 100 -11.39 7.63 -2.79
C MET A 100 -10.98 9.05 -2.46
N PRO A 101 -11.91 9.99 -2.24
CA PRO A 101 -11.59 11.34 -1.79
C PRO A 101 -10.78 11.32 -0.48
N LEU A 102 -9.81 12.23 -0.37
CA LEU A 102 -8.97 12.33 0.84
C LEU A 102 -9.55 13.25 1.91
N ASP A 103 -10.53 14.07 1.56
CA ASP A 103 -11.35 14.79 2.53
C ASP A 103 -12.32 13.83 3.22
N ALA A 104 -12.43 13.91 4.54
CA ALA A 104 -13.17 12.96 5.35
C ALA A 104 -14.69 12.99 5.08
N GLU A 105 -15.27 14.18 4.83
CA GLU A 105 -16.69 14.33 4.54
C GLU A 105 -17.01 13.85 3.12
N GLU A 106 -16.17 14.19 2.15
CA GLU A 106 -16.31 13.71 0.77
C GLU A 106 -16.15 12.18 0.71
N ALA A 107 -15.21 11.59 1.45
CA ALA A 107 -15.05 10.15 1.55
C ALA A 107 -16.29 9.48 2.18
N ALA A 108 -16.87 10.09 3.21
CA ALA A 108 -18.10 9.60 3.82
C ALA A 108 -19.30 9.65 2.85
N LEU A 109 -19.41 10.70 2.05
CA LEU A 109 -20.42 10.80 0.98
C LEU A 109 -20.18 9.73 -0.10
N ALA A 110 -18.93 9.53 -0.50
CA ALA A 110 -18.56 8.48 -1.45
C ALA A 110 -18.91 7.09 -0.93
N LEU A 111 -18.66 6.80 0.34
CA LEU A 111 -19.08 5.55 0.99
C LEU A 111 -20.60 5.38 1.02
N ALA A 112 -21.35 6.45 1.31
CA ALA A 112 -22.80 6.39 1.38
C ALA A 112 -23.45 6.15 0.01
N GLY A 113 -22.87 6.72 -1.06
CA GLY A 113 -23.39 6.62 -2.42
C GLY A 113 -22.64 5.66 -3.35
N GLY A 114 -21.51 5.10 -2.90
CA GLY A 114 -20.63 4.27 -3.71
C GLY A 114 -21.13 2.86 -3.97
N THR A 115 -20.38 2.13 -4.78
CA THR A 115 -20.63 0.73 -5.14
C THR A 115 -19.54 -0.18 -4.63
N PRO A 116 -19.86 -1.41 -4.16
CA PRO A 116 -18.86 -2.42 -3.88
C PRO A 116 -18.21 -2.89 -5.19
N GLU A 117 -16.89 -2.78 -5.27
CA GLU A 117 -16.09 -3.31 -6.37
C GLU A 117 -15.14 -4.38 -5.85
N PRO A 118 -14.86 -5.43 -6.63
CA PRO A 118 -13.93 -6.48 -6.25
C PRO A 118 -12.50 -5.94 -6.24
N MET A 119 -11.75 -6.28 -5.17
CA MET A 119 -10.34 -5.90 -5.02
C MET A 119 -9.46 -7.14 -4.98
N ASP A 120 -8.35 -7.03 -5.66
CA ASP A 120 -7.30 -8.04 -5.67
C ASP A 120 -6.37 -7.86 -4.44
N LEU A 121 -5.58 -8.89 -4.16
CA LEU A 121 -4.67 -8.90 -3.03
C LEU A 121 -3.36 -9.59 -3.42
N ILE A 122 -2.24 -9.04 -3.03
CA ILE A 122 -0.95 -9.72 -3.14
C ILE A 122 -0.80 -10.66 -1.94
N VAL A 123 -0.35 -11.87 -2.18
CA VAL A 123 -0.07 -12.86 -1.13
C VAL A 123 1.32 -13.45 -1.37
N ASP A 124 2.16 -13.45 -0.34
CA ASP A 124 3.49 -14.05 -0.42
C ASP A 124 3.48 -15.57 -0.23
N GLU A 125 4.63 -16.22 -0.36
CA GLU A 125 4.79 -17.68 -0.26
C GLU A 125 4.49 -18.24 1.15
N VAL A 126 4.47 -17.39 2.19
CA VAL A 126 4.13 -17.79 3.56
C VAL A 126 2.72 -17.37 3.97
N GLY A 127 1.94 -16.80 3.05
CA GLY A 127 0.55 -16.42 3.27
C GLY A 127 0.36 -15.04 3.90
N ARG A 128 1.39 -14.18 3.92
CA ARG A 128 1.23 -12.78 4.32
C ARG A 128 0.65 -11.98 3.17
N VAL A 129 -0.21 -11.05 3.51
CA VAL A 129 -0.92 -10.22 2.52
C VAL A 129 -0.27 -8.86 2.36
N VAL A 130 -0.38 -8.30 1.16
CA VAL A 130 0.01 -6.93 0.84
C VAL A 130 -1.14 -6.30 0.05
N VAL A 131 -1.62 -5.19 0.53
CA VAL A 131 -2.79 -4.51 -0.05
C VAL A 131 -2.39 -3.63 -1.22
N ASN A 132 -1.29 -2.89 -1.06
CA ASN A 132 -0.88 -1.85 -2.00
C ASN A 132 0.33 -2.26 -2.84
N ASN A 133 1.51 -2.43 -2.25
CA ASN A 133 2.70 -2.74 -3.04
C ASN A 133 3.88 -3.32 -2.23
N VAL A 134 4.82 -3.92 -2.98
CA VAL A 134 6.10 -4.42 -2.48
C VAL A 134 7.24 -3.71 -3.20
N HIS A 135 8.30 -3.39 -2.46
CA HIS A 135 9.55 -2.87 -3.01
C HIS A 135 10.73 -3.71 -2.61
N VAL A 136 11.69 -3.88 -3.52
CA VAL A 136 12.99 -4.53 -3.29
C VAL A 136 14.11 -3.59 -3.73
N GLY A 137 15.22 -3.59 -3.04
CA GLY A 137 16.40 -2.79 -3.39
C GLY A 137 16.37 -1.36 -2.84
N ALA A 138 16.59 -0.37 -3.68
CA ALA A 138 16.70 1.04 -3.28
C ALA A 138 15.44 1.54 -2.56
N GLY A 139 14.26 1.14 -3.02
CA GLY A 139 12.98 1.51 -2.42
C GLY A 139 12.83 1.00 -0.99
N ALA A 140 13.18 -0.26 -0.71
CA ALA A 140 13.13 -0.83 0.63
C ALA A 140 14.09 -0.12 1.60
N LYS A 141 15.32 0.21 1.14
CA LYS A 141 16.28 1.00 1.94
C LYS A 141 15.84 2.45 2.16
N ALA A 142 15.16 3.06 1.19
CA ALA A 142 14.58 4.39 1.35
C ALA A 142 13.48 4.39 2.41
N ALA A 143 12.60 3.39 2.39
CA ALA A 143 11.56 3.19 3.40
C ALA A 143 12.17 3.00 4.80
N GLN A 144 13.21 2.17 4.94
CA GLN A 144 13.92 1.96 6.20
C GLN A 144 14.53 3.26 6.76
N ARG A 145 15.19 4.05 5.89
CA ARG A 145 15.80 5.32 6.30
C ARG A 145 14.74 6.36 6.63
N GLY A 146 13.68 6.44 5.83
CA GLY A 146 12.54 7.33 6.07
C GLY A 146 11.86 7.08 7.41
N ALA A 147 11.62 5.83 7.77
CA ALA A 147 11.06 5.44 9.06
C ALA A 147 11.92 5.87 10.25
N ARG A 148 13.25 5.69 10.15
CA ARG A 148 14.22 6.15 11.19
C ARG A 148 14.24 7.67 11.35
N TRP A 149 14.10 8.42 10.25
CA TRP A 149 14.04 9.89 10.29
C TRP A 149 12.69 10.40 10.78
N LYS A 150 11.59 9.75 10.39
CA LYS A 150 10.23 10.06 10.87
C LYS A 150 10.16 9.93 12.39
N SER A 151 10.74 8.90 12.98
CA SER A 151 10.78 8.72 14.45
C SER A 151 11.63 9.78 15.15
N ARG A 152 12.66 10.33 14.51
CA ARG A 152 13.51 11.39 15.06
C ARG A 152 12.94 12.79 14.86
N LEU A 153 12.35 13.06 13.68
CA LEU A 153 11.76 14.36 13.33
C LEU A 153 10.31 14.52 13.80
N GLY A 154 9.60 13.42 14.06
CA GLY A 154 8.25 13.44 14.63
C GLY A 154 8.20 14.12 16.00
N LYS A 155 9.30 14.05 16.76
CA LYS A 155 9.46 14.81 18.03
C LYS A 155 9.65 16.32 17.83
N ALA A 156 9.88 16.78 16.59
CA ALA A 156 10.10 18.19 16.24
C ALA A 156 9.03 18.77 15.29
N GLY A 157 7.91 18.05 15.06
CA GLY A 157 6.79 18.56 14.23
C GLY A 157 7.04 18.60 12.72
N VAL A 158 8.16 18.10 12.21
CA VAL A 158 8.60 18.20 10.80
C VAL A 158 8.59 16.84 10.08
N GLY A 159 7.77 15.89 10.57
CA GLY A 159 7.75 14.49 10.10
C GLY A 159 7.44 14.28 8.60
N LYS A 160 6.81 15.27 7.93
CA LYS A 160 6.48 15.22 6.49
C LYS A 160 7.71 15.31 5.57
N LEU A 161 8.88 15.76 6.06
CA LEU A 161 10.11 15.90 5.28
C LEU A 161 11.03 14.66 5.31
N GLY A 162 10.69 13.63 6.09
CA GLY A 162 11.53 12.44 6.25
C GLY A 162 11.67 11.58 4.99
N TYR A 163 10.62 11.47 4.19
CA TYR A 163 10.62 10.70 2.95
C TYR A 163 11.49 11.30 1.84
N PRO A 164 11.37 12.59 1.48
CA PRO A 164 12.23 13.18 0.45
C PRO A 164 13.71 13.17 0.84
N ILE A 165 14.04 13.33 2.12
CA ILE A 165 15.45 13.28 2.59
C ILE A 165 15.97 11.83 2.52
N GLY A 166 15.20 10.83 2.91
CA GLY A 166 15.55 9.42 2.80
C GLY A 166 15.78 8.99 1.35
N ALA A 167 14.92 9.44 0.44
CA ALA A 167 15.03 9.20 -0.99
C ALA A 167 16.30 9.87 -1.57
N ALA A 168 16.60 11.12 -1.22
CA ALA A 168 17.79 11.83 -1.68
C ALA A 168 19.09 11.15 -1.22
N ILE A 169 19.17 10.69 0.04
CA ILE A 169 20.35 9.99 0.57
C ILE A 169 20.52 8.61 -0.09
N THR A 170 19.42 7.92 -0.40
CA THR A 170 19.46 6.62 -1.07
C THR A 170 19.83 6.77 -2.55
N ALA A 171 19.43 7.85 -3.20
CA ALA A 171 19.79 8.15 -4.58
C ALA A 171 21.29 8.40 -4.77
N TRP A 172 22.01 8.87 -3.74
CA TRP A 172 23.46 9.13 -3.83
C TRP A 172 24.30 7.84 -3.87
N ASN A 173 23.97 6.83 -3.07
CA ASN A 173 24.63 5.52 -3.06
C ASN A 173 23.65 4.39 -2.78
N PRO A 174 22.80 4.03 -3.77
CA PRO A 174 21.85 2.97 -3.61
C PRO A 174 22.54 1.60 -3.60
N PRO A 175 21.95 0.60 -2.95
CA PRO A 175 22.35 -0.78 -3.18
C PRO A 175 22.00 -1.15 -4.61
N LEU A 176 22.96 -1.61 -5.37
CA LEU A 176 22.75 -2.28 -6.64
C LEU A 176 22.83 -3.78 -6.38
N LEU A 177 21.83 -4.52 -6.81
CA LEU A 177 21.68 -5.93 -6.52
C LEU A 177 21.67 -6.74 -7.82
N ARG A 178 22.32 -7.91 -7.83
CA ARG A 178 22.17 -8.89 -8.89
C ARG A 178 21.02 -9.81 -8.54
N LEU A 179 19.93 -9.59 -9.23
CA LEU A 179 18.66 -10.30 -8.99
C LEU A 179 18.17 -10.93 -10.29
N ARG A 180 17.50 -12.06 -10.15
CA ARG A 180 16.62 -12.61 -11.15
C ARG A 180 15.19 -12.27 -10.76
N VAL A 181 14.48 -11.64 -11.65
CA VAL A 181 13.06 -11.30 -11.52
C VAL A 181 12.29 -12.04 -12.59
N GLU A 182 11.32 -12.84 -12.18
CA GLU A 182 10.44 -13.58 -13.09
C GLU A 182 9.00 -13.13 -12.86
N VAL A 183 8.27 -12.99 -13.96
CA VAL A 183 6.83 -12.70 -13.96
C VAL A 183 6.14 -13.80 -14.75
N ASP A 184 5.21 -14.50 -14.10
CA ASP A 184 4.52 -15.69 -14.65
C ASP A 184 5.49 -16.74 -15.23
N GLY A 185 6.65 -16.94 -14.58
CA GLY A 185 7.69 -17.88 -14.99
C GLY A 185 8.58 -17.38 -16.12
N VAL A 186 8.38 -16.15 -16.63
CA VAL A 186 9.21 -15.55 -17.67
C VAL A 186 10.22 -14.59 -17.03
N PRO A 187 11.54 -14.77 -17.27
CA PRO A 187 12.54 -13.85 -16.78
C PRO A 187 12.37 -12.45 -17.39
N VAL A 188 12.31 -11.41 -16.54
CA VAL A 188 12.34 -9.99 -16.91
C VAL A 188 13.77 -9.48 -16.86
N VAL A 189 14.51 -9.90 -15.83
CA VAL A 189 15.94 -9.62 -15.65
C VAL A 189 16.63 -10.84 -15.05
N ASP A 190 17.88 -11.09 -15.36
CA ASP A 190 18.68 -12.21 -14.85
C ASP A 190 19.91 -11.71 -14.08
N PHE A 191 20.66 -12.63 -13.45
CA PHE A 191 21.80 -12.38 -12.55
C PHE A 191 22.99 -11.65 -13.17
N ASP A 192 23.07 -11.55 -14.48
CA ASP A 192 24.13 -10.83 -15.21
C ASP A 192 23.96 -9.30 -15.15
N GLU A 193 22.73 -8.83 -14.88
CA GLU A 193 22.44 -7.41 -14.76
C GLU A 193 22.30 -6.94 -13.30
N GLN A 194 22.62 -5.68 -13.07
CA GLN A 194 22.38 -5.03 -11.78
C GLN A 194 21.04 -4.30 -11.79
N VAL A 195 20.28 -4.47 -10.73
CA VAL A 195 18.99 -3.87 -10.50
C VAL A 195 19.10 -2.81 -9.40
N LEU A 196 18.54 -1.63 -9.65
CA LEU A 196 18.40 -0.57 -8.66
C LEU A 196 17.20 -0.84 -7.74
N GLN A 197 16.07 -1.19 -8.34
CA GLN A 197 14.80 -1.35 -7.66
C GLN A 197 13.88 -2.28 -8.42
N VAL A 198 13.15 -3.11 -7.67
CA VAL A 198 11.96 -3.83 -8.14
C VAL A 198 10.77 -3.32 -7.37
N ALA A 199 9.64 -3.11 -8.05
CA ALA A 199 8.35 -2.84 -7.43
C ALA A 199 7.30 -3.80 -7.97
N VAL A 200 6.45 -4.30 -7.08
CA VAL A 200 5.29 -5.12 -7.41
C VAL A 200 4.07 -4.38 -6.87
N GLY A 201 3.27 -3.82 -7.76
CA GLY A 201 2.15 -2.96 -7.43
C GLY A 201 0.80 -3.64 -7.67
N ASN A 202 -0.04 -3.61 -6.66
CA ASN A 202 -1.48 -3.75 -6.76
C ASN A 202 -2.12 -2.35 -6.85
N GLY A 203 -1.57 -1.38 -6.12
CA GLY A 203 -1.93 0.03 -6.20
C GLY A 203 -0.84 0.89 -6.86
N ARG A 204 -1.21 2.12 -7.24
CA ARG A 204 -0.36 3.04 -8.04
C ARG A 204 0.72 3.72 -7.23
N SER A 205 0.38 4.15 -6.01
CA SER A 205 1.15 5.13 -5.25
C SER A 205 1.85 4.54 -4.04
N VAL A 206 2.92 5.19 -3.64
CA VAL A 206 3.69 4.90 -2.42
C VAL A 206 4.15 6.20 -1.75
N GLY A 207 4.34 6.15 -0.43
CA GLY A 207 4.98 7.24 0.30
C GLY A 207 4.22 8.57 0.30
N GLY A 208 2.90 8.54 0.11
CA GLY A 208 2.04 9.71 0.11
C GLY A 208 1.82 10.32 -1.28
N GLY A 209 1.71 9.50 -2.31
CA GLY A 209 1.31 9.90 -3.65
C GLY A 209 2.40 9.83 -4.73
N THR A 210 3.57 9.25 -4.45
CA THR A 210 4.53 8.96 -5.52
C THR A 210 4.03 7.76 -6.33
N GLU A 211 3.70 7.95 -7.58
CA GLU A 211 3.23 6.87 -8.47
C GLU A 211 4.41 5.99 -8.89
N LEU A 212 4.58 4.86 -8.24
CA LEU A 212 5.65 3.91 -8.54
C LEU A 212 5.24 2.88 -9.61
N THR A 213 3.98 2.46 -9.56
CA THR A 213 3.33 1.58 -10.54
C THR A 213 2.09 2.30 -11.09
N PRO A 214 2.25 3.33 -11.94
CA PRO A 214 1.18 4.27 -12.29
C PRO A 214 0.01 3.66 -13.05
N HIS A 215 0.19 2.47 -13.64
CA HIS A 215 -0.85 1.75 -14.37
C HIS A 215 -1.56 0.68 -13.53
N ALA A 216 -1.12 0.46 -12.29
CA ALA A 216 -1.71 -0.54 -11.41
C ALA A 216 -3.17 -0.19 -11.07
N ASP A 217 -4.02 -1.21 -11.08
CA ASP A 217 -5.42 -1.12 -10.71
C ASP A 217 -5.78 -2.31 -9.81
N PRO A 218 -6.16 -2.06 -8.54
CA PRO A 218 -6.43 -3.13 -7.57
C PRO A 218 -7.59 -4.06 -7.92
N GLY A 219 -8.32 -3.80 -9.01
CA GLY A 219 -9.50 -4.60 -9.41
C GLY A 219 -9.38 -5.27 -10.77
N ASP A 220 -8.26 -5.15 -11.49
CA ASP A 220 -8.14 -5.61 -12.89
C ASP A 220 -7.59 -7.03 -13.06
N GLY A 221 -7.19 -7.70 -11.97
CA GLY A 221 -6.71 -9.07 -11.96
C GLY A 221 -5.27 -9.23 -12.41
N MET A 222 -4.44 -8.17 -12.32
CA MET A 222 -3.03 -8.17 -12.68
C MET A 222 -2.20 -7.41 -11.65
N LEU A 223 -0.94 -7.80 -11.51
CA LEU A 223 0.10 -7.03 -10.81
C LEU A 223 0.90 -6.24 -11.83
N ASP A 224 1.25 -5.04 -11.48
CA ASP A 224 2.17 -4.21 -12.25
C ASP A 224 3.58 -4.35 -11.67
N VAL A 225 4.52 -4.79 -12.49
CA VAL A 225 5.89 -5.07 -12.06
C VAL A 225 6.85 -4.11 -12.77
N MET A 226 7.55 -3.32 -11.98
CA MET A 226 8.56 -2.38 -12.47
C MET A 226 9.93 -2.80 -12.01
N VAL A 227 10.87 -2.93 -12.95
CA VAL A 227 12.29 -3.21 -12.67
C VAL A 227 13.12 -2.07 -13.21
N SER A 228 13.84 -1.36 -12.35
CA SER A 228 14.76 -0.30 -12.76
C SER A 228 16.18 -0.80 -12.77
N ARG A 229 16.83 -0.65 -13.93
CA ARG A 229 18.26 -0.90 -14.18
C ARG A 229 19.08 0.40 -14.23
N ALA A 230 18.56 1.47 -13.66
CA ALA A 230 19.22 2.77 -13.58
C ALA A 230 20.43 2.75 -12.62
N THR A 231 21.50 2.08 -13.00
CA THR A 231 22.66 1.82 -12.14
C THR A 231 23.73 2.91 -12.19
N GLY A 232 23.82 3.68 -13.28
CA GLY A 232 24.74 4.80 -13.43
C GLY A 232 24.27 6.08 -12.72
N PRO A 233 25.18 6.99 -12.36
CA PRO A 233 24.80 8.23 -11.66
C PRO A 233 23.81 9.09 -12.45
N ILE A 234 24.01 9.22 -13.76
CA ILE A 234 23.15 10.01 -14.65
C ILE A 234 21.79 9.33 -14.84
N SER A 235 21.79 8.00 -15.09
CA SER A 235 20.54 7.25 -15.26
C SER A 235 19.69 7.27 -13.98
N ARG A 236 20.31 7.19 -12.80
CA ARG A 236 19.62 7.33 -11.51
C ARG A 236 18.96 8.70 -11.33
N PHE A 237 19.67 9.76 -11.73
CA PHE A 237 19.11 11.11 -11.68
C PHE A 237 17.91 11.26 -12.63
N ILE A 238 18.03 10.75 -13.87
CA ILE A 238 16.94 10.74 -14.84
C ILE A 238 15.77 9.90 -14.33
N TYR A 239 16.03 8.72 -13.78
CA TYR A 239 15.02 7.86 -13.19
C TYR A 239 14.26 8.57 -12.06
N ALA A 240 14.97 9.19 -11.11
CA ALA A 240 14.36 9.93 -10.01
C ALA A 240 13.50 11.11 -10.48
N ALA A 241 13.96 11.86 -11.48
CA ALA A 241 13.19 12.94 -12.08
C ALA A 241 11.93 12.43 -12.77
N ARG A 242 12.02 11.36 -13.55
CA ARG A 242 10.89 10.73 -14.23
C ARG A 242 9.91 10.08 -13.24
N LEU A 243 10.41 9.49 -12.16
CA LEU A 243 9.59 8.95 -11.07
C LEU A 243 8.73 10.05 -10.43
N GLY A 244 9.33 11.21 -10.17
CA GLY A 244 8.60 12.37 -9.65
C GLY A 244 7.53 12.93 -10.61
N MET A 245 7.65 12.65 -11.90
CA MET A 245 6.68 13.05 -12.96
C MET A 245 5.72 11.92 -13.38
N GLY A 246 5.84 10.71 -12.81
CA GLY A 246 5.06 9.53 -13.22
C GLY A 246 5.41 8.99 -14.62
N THR A 247 6.52 9.43 -15.24
CA THR A 247 6.91 9.06 -16.62
C THR A 247 8.04 8.01 -16.69
N HIS A 248 8.48 7.48 -15.56
CA HIS A 248 9.55 6.49 -15.48
C HIS A 248 9.25 5.15 -16.19
N PRO A 249 7.97 4.67 -16.36
CA PRO A 249 7.75 3.44 -17.12
C PRO A 249 8.21 3.52 -18.59
N SER A 250 8.34 4.72 -19.14
CA SER A 250 8.84 4.96 -20.50
C SER A 250 10.36 5.14 -20.58
N ALA A 251 11.11 4.91 -19.49
CA ALA A 251 12.56 5.04 -19.50
C ALA A 251 13.21 3.77 -20.07
N VAL A 252 14.31 3.93 -20.83
CA VAL A 252 15.02 2.81 -21.51
C VAL A 252 15.60 1.81 -20.51
N ASP A 253 15.89 2.25 -19.30
CA ASP A 253 16.46 1.46 -18.21
C ASP A 253 15.39 0.98 -17.21
N VAL A 254 14.12 0.97 -17.62
CA VAL A 254 12.99 0.47 -16.84
C VAL A 254 12.21 -0.54 -17.66
N ASP A 255 12.07 -1.75 -17.13
CA ASP A 255 11.10 -2.71 -17.61
C ASP A 255 9.81 -2.57 -16.83
N TYR A 256 8.70 -2.50 -17.54
CA TYR A 256 7.36 -2.43 -16.95
C TYR A 256 6.51 -3.52 -17.57
N VAL A 257 6.17 -4.52 -16.77
CA VAL A 257 5.46 -5.71 -17.23
C VAL A 257 4.29 -6.01 -16.28
N ARG A 258 3.35 -6.81 -16.75
CA ARG A 258 2.18 -7.22 -15.96
C ARG A 258 2.09 -8.71 -15.87
N GLY A 259 1.69 -9.24 -14.72
CA GLY A 259 1.51 -10.67 -14.49
C GLY A 259 0.75 -10.95 -13.20
N ARG A 260 0.65 -12.22 -12.84
CA ARG A 260 -0.07 -12.66 -11.65
C ARG A 260 0.81 -13.30 -10.59
N GLN A 261 1.99 -13.68 -10.98
CA GLN A 261 2.99 -14.26 -10.09
C GLN A 261 4.33 -13.61 -10.35
N VAL A 262 5.00 -13.22 -9.29
CA VAL A 262 6.31 -12.57 -9.33
C VAL A 262 7.25 -13.30 -8.40
N SER A 263 8.45 -13.63 -8.86
CA SER A 263 9.52 -14.12 -8.00
C SER A 263 10.77 -13.28 -8.16
N VAL A 264 11.45 -13.06 -7.05
CA VAL A 264 12.73 -12.35 -6.99
C VAL A 264 13.71 -13.23 -6.24
N SER A 265 14.87 -13.49 -6.86
CA SER A 265 15.94 -14.30 -6.26
C SER A 265 17.32 -13.71 -6.56
N GLY A 266 18.32 -14.01 -5.73
CA GLY A 266 19.71 -13.60 -6.01
C GLY A 266 20.52 -13.21 -4.79
N GLU A 267 21.21 -12.06 -4.89
CA GLU A 267 21.92 -11.48 -3.74
C GLU A 267 20.96 -11.18 -2.61
N GLU A 268 21.49 -11.10 -1.40
CA GLU A 268 20.70 -10.81 -0.20
C GLU A 268 20.05 -9.43 -0.28
N PHE A 269 18.74 -9.38 -0.15
CA PHE A 269 17.96 -8.16 -0.26
C PHE A 269 16.95 -7.99 0.89
N TRP A 270 16.53 -6.77 1.10
CA TRP A 270 15.40 -6.40 1.94
C TRP A 270 14.21 -6.06 1.05
N CYS A 271 13.01 -6.43 1.49
CA CYS A 271 11.78 -5.96 0.88
C CYS A 271 10.97 -5.10 1.86
N SER A 272 10.20 -4.18 1.31
CA SER A 272 9.20 -3.42 2.06
C SER A 272 7.84 -3.71 1.45
N ALA A 273 6.92 -4.23 2.24
CA ALA A 273 5.55 -4.58 1.88
C ALA A 273 4.59 -3.69 2.67
N ASP A 274 3.77 -2.89 1.99
CA ASP A 274 2.89 -1.88 2.60
C ASP A 274 3.60 -1.00 3.65
N GLY A 275 4.90 -0.75 3.45
CA GLY A 275 5.74 0.03 4.36
C GLY A 275 6.41 -0.76 5.49
N GLU A 276 6.08 -2.03 5.67
CA GLU A 276 6.77 -2.92 6.60
C GLU A 276 8.02 -3.53 5.95
N LEU A 277 9.14 -3.45 6.67
CA LEU A 277 10.43 -3.96 6.20
C LEU A 277 10.62 -5.40 6.64
N ASP A 278 10.95 -6.28 5.68
CA ASP A 278 11.22 -7.68 5.91
C ASP A 278 12.54 -8.12 5.23
N GLY A 279 13.22 -9.06 5.83
CA GLY A 279 14.49 -9.58 5.34
C GLY A 279 15.61 -9.56 6.39
N PRO A 280 16.87 -9.83 5.98
CA PRO A 280 17.30 -10.04 4.59
C PRO A 280 16.93 -11.42 4.05
N GLU A 281 16.60 -11.46 2.77
CA GLU A 281 16.18 -12.66 2.05
C GLU A 281 17.00 -12.85 0.75
N ARG A 282 16.99 -14.07 0.20
CA ARG A 282 17.61 -14.37 -1.10
C ARG A 282 16.59 -14.86 -2.13
N HIS A 283 15.38 -15.10 -1.68
CA HIS A 283 14.24 -15.50 -2.50
C HIS A 283 12.95 -15.06 -1.86
N ARG A 284 12.09 -14.47 -2.66
CA ARG A 284 10.70 -14.13 -2.30
C ARG A 284 9.81 -14.29 -3.52
N SER A 285 8.58 -14.71 -3.29
CA SER A 285 7.58 -14.76 -4.33
C SER A 285 6.25 -14.21 -3.85
N TRP A 286 5.51 -13.66 -4.78
CA TRP A 286 4.19 -13.08 -4.56
C TRP A 286 3.26 -13.54 -5.66
N ARG A 287 2.02 -13.80 -5.29
CA ARG A 287 0.96 -14.12 -6.24
C ARG A 287 -0.23 -13.19 -6.02
N LEU A 288 -0.97 -12.96 -7.09
CA LEU A 288 -2.23 -12.23 -7.03
C LEU A 288 -3.35 -13.19 -6.62
N GLU A 289 -4.10 -12.81 -5.60
CA GLU A 289 -5.39 -13.41 -5.26
C GLU A 289 -6.49 -12.47 -5.75
N ARG A 290 -7.18 -12.90 -6.82
CA ARG A 290 -8.17 -12.08 -7.51
C ARG A 290 -9.47 -11.99 -6.75
N ALA A 291 -10.09 -10.79 -6.76
CA ALA A 291 -11.37 -10.55 -6.11
C ALA A 291 -11.39 -11.10 -4.66
N ALA A 292 -10.30 -10.83 -3.92
CA ALA A 292 -10.11 -11.35 -2.57
C ALA A 292 -11.09 -10.74 -1.56
N TYR A 293 -11.60 -9.53 -1.85
CA TYR A 293 -12.62 -8.83 -1.06
C TYR A 293 -13.35 -7.81 -1.93
N SER A 294 -14.37 -7.16 -1.34
CA SER A 294 -15.02 -6.02 -1.97
C SER A 294 -14.74 -4.74 -1.20
N LEU A 295 -14.49 -3.64 -1.91
CA LEU A 295 -14.35 -2.31 -1.34
C LEU A 295 -15.40 -1.38 -1.93
N VAL A 296 -16.03 -0.55 -1.09
CA VAL A 296 -16.91 0.50 -1.59
C VAL A 296 -16.06 1.61 -2.18
N VAL A 297 -16.24 1.87 -3.48
CA VAL A 297 -15.56 2.95 -4.21
C VAL A 297 -16.56 4.01 -4.67
N PRO A 298 -16.11 5.25 -4.92
CA PRO A 298 -16.96 6.29 -5.49
C PRO A 298 -17.60 5.84 -6.82
N ARG A 299 -18.82 6.27 -7.09
CA ARG A 299 -19.39 6.11 -8.44
C ARG A 299 -18.66 7.04 -9.40
N THR A 300 -18.14 6.49 -10.48
CA THR A 300 -17.61 7.24 -11.62
C THR A 300 -18.72 7.97 -12.38
#